data_22cd308f5a3abbfbe4df4067268d2cfc
#
_entry.id   22cd308f5a3abbfbe4df4067268d2cfc
#
_cell.length_a   1.000
_cell.length_b   1.000
_cell.length_c   1.000
_cell.angle_alpha   90.00
_cell.angle_beta   90.00
_cell.angle_gamma   90.00
#
_symmetry.space_group_name_H-M   'P 1'
#
loop_
_entity.id
_entity.type
_entity.pdbx_description
1 polymer ?
#
loop_
_entity_poly.entity_id
_entity_poly.type
_entity_poly.pdbx_seq_one_letter_code
_entity_poly.pdbx_strand_id
1 'polypeptide(L)'
;MKWIDRIKAAVGIRVLVARSRNQARIPAVCNIKDANNIGIIYNATEYVSFEIIRSLVKELSHDSRKVTVLGYVDSKKLIDHYLYRKGFDFFSKNELNWYYRPVSSVVEQFIKEPFDLLINLSLEDYFPIRYITALSPATFKAGRYSPDDIYLDFMIDIEKEKQTMRNLHKEIMVDADQKTENKEIEADLEKKTETELQLSFLINQLLHYLSILKK
;
A
#
# COMPACT_ATOMS: atom_id res chain seq x y z
N MET A 1 24.61 -0.83 14.23
CA MET A 1 23.72 -0.58 13.08
C MET A 1 22.33 -0.12 13.51
N LYS A 2 21.65 -0.82 14.42
CA LYS A 2 20.26 -0.49 14.82
C LYS A 2 20.01 0.92 15.43
N TRP A 3 20.97 1.60 16.06
CA TRP A 3 20.74 2.93 16.63
C TRP A 3 20.75 4.05 15.57
N ILE A 4 21.58 3.93 14.53
CA ILE A 4 21.62 4.88 13.42
C ILE A 4 20.29 4.84 12.66
N ASP A 5 19.71 3.66 12.44
CA ASP A 5 18.43 3.52 11.77
C ASP A 5 17.28 4.14 12.60
N ARG A 6 17.36 4.04 13.93
CA ARG A 6 16.43 4.73 14.84
C ARG A 6 16.52 6.25 14.73
N ILE A 7 17.74 6.81 14.64
CA ILE A 7 17.92 8.26 14.44
C ILE A 7 17.35 8.69 13.10
N LYS A 8 17.66 7.97 12.02
CA LYS A 8 17.12 8.27 10.69
C LYS A 8 15.59 8.26 10.68
N ALA A 9 14.98 7.23 11.25
CA ALA A 9 13.54 7.12 11.38
C ALA A 9 12.95 8.28 12.21
N ALA A 10 13.56 8.62 13.33
CA ALA A 10 13.10 9.73 14.17
C ALA A 10 13.17 11.09 13.45
N VAL A 11 14.23 11.32 12.66
CA VAL A 11 14.34 12.52 11.81
C VAL A 11 13.26 12.51 10.74
N GLY A 12 13.07 11.39 10.06
CA GLY A 12 12.02 11.23 9.05
C GLY A 12 10.63 11.55 9.59
N ILE A 13 10.28 11.01 10.76
CA ILE A 13 8.99 11.27 11.42
C ILE A 13 8.85 12.76 11.77
N ARG A 14 9.89 13.41 12.34
CA ARG A 14 9.85 14.84 12.66
C ARG A 14 9.60 15.69 11.41
N VAL A 15 10.29 15.38 10.32
CA VAL A 15 10.10 16.08 9.02
C VAL A 15 8.68 15.84 8.49
N LEU A 16 8.17 14.62 8.58
CA LEU A 16 6.81 14.30 8.16
C LEU A 16 5.79 15.11 8.96
N VAL A 17 5.86 15.09 10.29
CA VAL A 17 4.95 15.84 11.17
C VAL A 17 5.01 17.34 10.88
N ALA A 18 6.20 17.91 10.69
CA ALA A 18 6.35 19.33 10.37
C ALA A 18 5.71 19.69 9.03
N ARG A 19 5.83 18.84 8.02
CA ARG A 19 5.26 19.06 6.69
C ARG A 19 3.74 18.85 6.65
N SER A 20 3.24 17.80 7.32
CA SER A 20 1.81 17.49 7.34
C SER A 20 0.97 18.55 8.06
N ARG A 21 1.54 19.24 9.08
CA ARG A 21 0.88 20.36 9.76
C ARG A 21 0.58 21.55 8.85
N ASN A 22 1.34 21.73 7.79
CA ASN A 22 1.19 22.84 6.85
C ASN A 22 0.24 22.50 5.69
N GLN A 23 -0.33 21.29 5.66
CA GLN A 23 -1.31 20.94 4.65
C GLN A 23 -2.71 21.37 5.08
N ALA A 24 -3.28 22.34 4.36
CA ALA A 24 -4.69 22.70 4.47
C ALA A 24 -5.54 21.67 3.70
N ARG A 25 -5.80 20.52 4.33
CA ARG A 25 -6.71 19.50 3.80
C ARG A 25 -8.02 19.53 4.58
N ILE A 26 -9.13 19.55 3.89
CA ILE A 26 -10.46 19.40 4.48
C ILE A 26 -10.95 18.00 4.09
N PRO A 27 -10.91 17.01 5.00
CA PRO A 27 -11.41 15.66 4.71
C PRO A 27 -12.91 15.69 4.43
N ALA A 28 -13.34 14.97 3.41
CA ALA A 28 -14.75 14.76 3.13
C ALA A 28 -14.97 13.32 2.67
N VAL A 29 -16.03 12.69 3.16
CA VAL A 29 -16.36 11.32 2.78
C VAL A 29 -16.57 11.23 1.27
N CYS A 30 -15.89 10.28 0.64
CA CYS A 30 -16.00 9.99 -0.78
C CYS A 30 -16.43 8.54 -0.98
N ASN A 31 -17.60 8.35 -1.62
CA ASN A 31 -18.02 7.04 -2.09
C ASN A 31 -17.19 6.65 -3.32
N ILE A 32 -16.79 5.40 -3.42
CA ILE A 32 -15.97 4.94 -4.56
C ILE A 32 -16.69 5.10 -5.90
N LYS A 33 -18.03 5.09 -5.90
CA LYS A 33 -18.82 5.30 -7.12
C LYS A 33 -18.79 6.76 -7.60
N ASP A 34 -18.58 7.71 -6.68
CA ASP A 34 -18.53 9.15 -6.96
C ASP A 34 -17.10 9.65 -7.25
N ALA A 35 -16.08 8.83 -6.97
CA ALA A 35 -14.69 9.18 -7.18
C ALA A 35 -14.34 9.13 -8.67
N ASN A 36 -13.89 10.24 -9.26
CA ASN A 36 -13.45 10.35 -10.64
C ASN A 36 -11.92 10.25 -10.77
N ASN A 37 -11.17 10.67 -9.74
CA ASN A 37 -9.72 10.64 -9.69
C ASN A 37 -9.26 9.80 -8.47
N ILE A 38 -8.80 8.58 -8.71
CA ILE A 38 -8.43 7.63 -7.67
C ILE A 38 -6.92 7.43 -7.69
N GLY A 39 -6.28 7.62 -6.53
CA GLY A 39 -4.90 7.25 -6.28
C GLY A 39 -4.82 5.91 -5.57
N ILE A 40 -3.91 5.05 -5.99
CA ILE A 40 -3.59 3.80 -5.29
C ILE A 40 -2.10 3.81 -4.97
N ILE A 41 -1.76 3.55 -3.70
CA ILE A 41 -0.38 3.35 -3.26
C ILE A 41 -0.25 2.00 -2.56
N TYR A 42 0.82 1.26 -2.85
CA TYR A 42 1.01 -0.09 -2.30
C TYR A 42 2.49 -0.49 -2.25
N ASN A 43 2.80 -1.56 -1.50
CA ASN A 43 4.10 -2.21 -1.59
C ASN A 43 4.13 -3.18 -2.79
N ALA A 44 5.00 -2.87 -3.75
CA ALA A 44 5.19 -3.62 -4.99
C ALA A 44 6.41 -4.55 -4.94
N THR A 45 6.97 -4.85 -3.78
CA THR A 45 8.15 -5.70 -3.67
C THR A 45 7.90 -7.12 -4.19
N GLU A 46 6.67 -7.61 -4.00
CA GLU A 46 6.26 -8.93 -4.48
C GLU A 46 5.39 -8.82 -5.74
N TYR A 47 5.72 -9.62 -6.76
CA TYR A 47 5.03 -9.57 -8.04
C TYR A 47 3.55 -9.90 -7.95
N VAL A 48 3.14 -10.77 -7.01
CA VAL A 48 1.72 -11.09 -6.79
C VAL A 48 0.89 -9.86 -6.46
N SER A 49 1.43 -8.94 -5.67
CA SER A 49 0.76 -7.67 -5.35
C SER A 49 0.49 -6.85 -6.60
N PHE A 50 1.44 -6.80 -7.53
CA PHE A 50 1.26 -6.09 -8.80
C PHE A 50 0.11 -6.66 -9.64
N GLU A 51 0.01 -7.99 -9.78
CA GLU A 51 -1.07 -8.62 -10.57
C GLU A 51 -2.46 -8.36 -9.96
N ILE A 52 -2.56 -8.39 -8.64
CA ILE A 52 -3.82 -8.08 -7.93
C ILE A 52 -4.21 -6.62 -8.15
N ILE A 53 -3.27 -5.68 -7.95
CA ILE A 53 -3.51 -4.26 -8.16
C ILE A 53 -3.85 -3.97 -9.63
N ARG A 54 -3.21 -4.65 -10.58
CA ARG A 54 -3.53 -4.52 -12.01
C ARG A 54 -4.98 -4.92 -12.31
N SER A 55 -5.46 -5.99 -11.69
CA SER A 55 -6.85 -6.43 -11.82
C SER A 55 -7.83 -5.42 -11.21
N LEU A 56 -7.51 -4.88 -10.02
CA LEU A 56 -8.28 -3.83 -9.38
C LEU A 56 -8.33 -2.55 -10.25
N VAL A 57 -7.21 -2.12 -10.81
CA VAL A 57 -7.16 -0.94 -11.70
C VAL A 57 -8.04 -1.13 -12.92
N LYS A 58 -8.03 -2.33 -13.51
CA LYS A 58 -8.91 -2.66 -14.63
C LYS A 58 -10.39 -2.55 -14.25
N GLU A 59 -10.75 -3.01 -13.05
CA GLU A 59 -12.11 -2.90 -12.52
C GLU A 59 -12.51 -1.44 -12.26
N LEU A 60 -11.62 -0.65 -11.65
CA LEU A 60 -11.91 0.74 -11.30
C LEU A 60 -11.86 1.71 -12.49
N SER A 61 -11.16 1.37 -13.58
CA SER A 61 -10.99 2.23 -14.76
C SER A 61 -12.19 2.24 -15.70
N HIS A 62 -13.35 1.73 -15.27
CA HIS A 62 -14.59 1.88 -16.03
C HIS A 62 -15.13 3.32 -15.92
N ASP A 63 -15.96 3.73 -16.85
CA ASP A 63 -16.68 5.01 -16.84
C ASP A 63 -15.82 6.27 -16.85
N SER A 64 -14.69 6.26 -17.58
CA SER A 64 -13.79 7.41 -17.74
C SER A 64 -13.09 7.86 -16.44
N ARG A 65 -13.04 7.03 -15.40
CA ARG A 65 -12.31 7.32 -14.18
C ARG A 65 -10.81 7.32 -14.41
N LYS A 66 -10.14 8.29 -13.82
CA LYS A 66 -8.69 8.31 -13.77
C LYS A 66 -8.21 7.51 -12.56
N VAL A 67 -7.43 6.47 -12.80
CA VAL A 67 -6.75 5.69 -11.74
C VAL A 67 -5.25 5.84 -11.93
N THR A 68 -4.58 6.35 -10.92
CA THR A 68 -3.12 6.52 -10.89
C THR A 68 -2.55 5.64 -9.78
N VAL A 69 -1.54 4.84 -10.12
CA VAL A 69 -0.95 3.87 -9.19
C VAL A 69 0.51 4.20 -8.94
N LEU A 70 0.90 4.15 -7.68
CA LEU A 70 2.29 4.29 -7.25
C LEU A 70 2.71 3.08 -6.41
N GLY A 71 3.65 2.29 -6.92
CA GLY A 71 4.24 1.14 -6.25
C GLY A 71 5.57 1.48 -5.57
N TYR A 72 5.72 1.12 -4.31
CA TYR A 72 7.00 1.16 -3.60
C TYR A 72 7.66 -0.22 -3.63
N VAL A 73 8.89 -0.29 -4.12
CA VAL A 73 9.70 -1.51 -4.12
C VAL A 73 10.73 -1.42 -2.99
N ASP A 74 10.57 -2.26 -1.95
CA ASP A 74 11.48 -2.29 -0.79
C ASP A 74 12.81 -2.99 -1.11
N SER A 75 13.37 -2.64 -2.28
CA SER A 75 14.65 -3.10 -2.79
C SER A 75 15.41 -1.95 -3.46
N LYS A 76 16.72 -2.10 -3.60
CA LYS A 76 17.56 -1.14 -4.35
C LYS A 76 17.40 -1.29 -5.86
N LYS A 77 16.92 -2.42 -6.35
CA LYS A 77 16.73 -2.67 -7.78
C LYS A 77 15.24 -2.71 -8.07
N LEU A 78 14.80 -1.88 -9.02
CA LEU A 78 13.52 -2.09 -9.69
C LEU A 78 13.67 -3.33 -10.57
N ILE A 79 12.69 -4.22 -10.51
CA ILE A 79 12.64 -5.41 -11.35
C ILE A 79 12.11 -4.98 -12.72
N ASP A 80 12.65 -5.52 -13.81
CA ASP A 80 12.30 -5.15 -15.19
C ASP A 80 10.80 -5.29 -15.51
N HIS A 81 10.07 -6.13 -14.78
CA HIS A 81 8.63 -6.33 -14.91
C HIS A 81 7.78 -5.07 -14.67
N TYR A 82 8.31 -4.10 -13.93
CA TYR A 82 7.60 -2.86 -13.58
C TYR A 82 7.83 -1.74 -14.60
N LEU A 83 8.86 -1.87 -15.42
CA LEU A 83 9.19 -0.87 -16.41
C LEU A 83 8.12 -0.85 -17.53
N TYR A 84 7.67 0.36 -17.88
CA TYR A 84 6.77 0.62 -19.03
C TYR A 84 5.31 0.14 -18.90
N ARG A 85 4.74 0.13 -17.70
CA ARG A 85 3.30 -0.15 -17.53
C ARG A 85 2.51 1.16 -17.49
N LYS A 86 1.70 1.43 -18.52
CA LYS A 86 0.85 2.64 -18.59
C LYS A 86 -0.07 2.74 -17.37
N GLY A 87 -0.02 3.87 -16.67
CA GLY A 87 -0.84 4.13 -15.48
C GLY A 87 -0.25 3.61 -14.17
N PHE A 88 0.95 3.00 -14.22
CA PHE A 88 1.69 2.52 -13.05
C PHE A 88 3.05 3.20 -12.98
N ASP A 89 3.30 3.86 -11.87
CA ASP A 89 4.59 4.41 -11.53
C ASP A 89 5.19 3.66 -10.35
N PHE A 90 6.52 3.59 -10.29
CA PHE A 90 7.24 2.87 -9.25
C PHE A 90 8.40 3.69 -8.73
N PHE A 91 8.72 3.51 -7.47
CA PHE A 91 9.95 3.99 -6.87
C PHE A 91 10.54 2.96 -5.92
N SER A 92 11.82 3.06 -5.65
CA SER A 92 12.60 2.08 -4.91
C SER A 92 13.37 2.71 -3.74
N LYS A 93 14.08 1.87 -2.97
CA LYS A 93 15.00 2.35 -1.91
C LYS A 93 16.07 3.30 -2.42
N ASN A 94 16.48 3.24 -3.69
CA ASN A 94 17.47 4.16 -4.24
C ASN A 94 16.97 5.59 -4.35
N GLU A 95 15.66 5.78 -4.34
CA GLU A 95 15.02 7.09 -4.43
C GLU A 95 14.61 7.60 -3.06
N LEU A 96 15.16 7.06 -2.00
CA LEU A 96 15.03 7.54 -0.63
C LEU A 96 16.29 8.31 -0.22
N ASN A 97 16.11 9.43 0.47
CA ASN A 97 17.24 10.10 1.11
C ASN A 97 17.67 9.37 2.40
N TRP A 98 18.68 9.93 3.09
CA TRP A 98 19.30 9.30 4.27
C TRP A 98 18.36 9.07 5.46
N TYR A 99 17.21 9.77 5.54
CA TYR A 99 16.15 9.55 6.56
C TYR A 99 14.87 8.97 5.97
N TYR A 100 15.00 8.18 4.90
CA TYR A 100 13.94 7.41 4.24
C TYR A 100 12.84 8.21 3.54
N ARG A 101 12.99 9.54 3.38
CA ARG A 101 12.05 10.34 2.60
C ARG A 101 12.20 10.05 1.12
N PRO A 102 11.10 9.78 0.39
CA PRO A 102 11.15 9.67 -1.07
C PRO A 102 11.50 11.03 -1.71
N VAL A 103 12.33 10.99 -2.76
CA VAL A 103 12.85 12.20 -3.44
C VAL A 103 12.72 12.12 -4.97
N SER A 104 11.97 11.15 -5.50
CA SER A 104 11.77 11.01 -6.95
C SER A 104 10.70 11.97 -7.46
N SER A 105 10.85 12.40 -8.74
CA SER A 105 9.89 13.29 -9.40
C SER A 105 8.51 12.65 -9.54
N VAL A 106 8.46 11.34 -9.75
CA VAL A 106 7.23 10.55 -9.83
C VAL A 106 6.45 10.63 -8.52
N VAL A 107 7.15 10.46 -7.39
CA VAL A 107 6.54 10.59 -6.06
C VAL A 107 6.05 12.01 -5.82
N GLU A 108 6.81 13.03 -6.21
CA GLU A 108 6.38 14.42 -6.04
C GLU A 108 5.14 14.77 -6.87
N GLN A 109 5.02 14.22 -8.07
CA GLN A 109 3.83 14.36 -8.90
C GLN A 109 2.63 13.66 -8.26
N PHE A 110 2.80 12.43 -7.79
CA PHE A 110 1.74 11.68 -7.11
C PHE A 110 1.24 12.39 -5.84
N ILE A 111 2.15 12.93 -5.02
CA ILE A 111 1.78 13.69 -3.81
C ILE A 111 0.96 14.93 -4.14
N LYS A 112 1.24 15.61 -5.25
CA LYS A 112 0.54 16.85 -5.65
C LYS A 112 -0.81 16.60 -6.33
N GLU A 113 -1.07 15.39 -6.76
CA GLU A 113 -2.31 15.04 -7.46
C GLU A 113 -3.52 15.16 -6.51
N PRO A 114 -4.55 15.94 -6.88
CA PRO A 114 -5.75 16.12 -6.06
C PRO A 114 -6.71 14.94 -6.28
N PHE A 115 -6.43 13.81 -5.63
CA PHE A 115 -7.32 12.66 -5.67
C PHE A 115 -8.63 12.92 -4.94
N ASP A 116 -9.75 12.44 -5.47
CA ASP A 116 -11.00 12.33 -4.74
C ASP A 116 -10.87 11.27 -3.64
N LEU A 117 -10.22 10.15 -3.99
CA LEU A 117 -9.98 9.01 -3.11
C LEU A 117 -8.54 8.52 -3.27
N LEU A 118 -7.80 8.44 -2.17
CA LEU A 118 -6.49 7.78 -2.10
C LEU A 118 -6.62 6.48 -1.29
N ILE A 119 -6.25 5.35 -1.90
CA ILE A 119 -6.30 4.04 -1.26
C ILE A 119 -4.88 3.55 -1.00
N ASN A 120 -4.54 3.34 0.28
CA ASN A 120 -3.29 2.71 0.70
C ASN A 120 -3.52 1.20 0.90
N LEU A 121 -2.98 0.40 -0.02
CA LEU A 121 -3.09 -1.06 -0.04
C LEU A 121 -1.81 -1.76 0.46
N SER A 122 -1.01 -1.09 1.27
CA SER A 122 0.13 -1.73 1.92
C SER A 122 -0.31 -2.61 3.07
N LEU A 123 0.13 -3.87 3.06
CA LEU A 123 -0.10 -4.84 4.15
C LEU A 123 0.80 -4.61 5.37
N GLU A 124 1.86 -3.83 5.21
CA GLU A 124 2.83 -3.48 6.25
C GLU A 124 3.08 -1.98 6.28
N ASP A 125 3.71 -1.52 7.37
CA ASP A 125 4.01 -0.12 7.57
C ASP A 125 5.36 0.24 6.97
N TYR A 126 5.32 0.95 5.84
CA TYR A 126 6.49 1.52 5.19
C TYR A 126 6.51 3.03 5.33
N PHE A 127 7.55 3.57 5.96
CA PHE A 127 7.67 5.02 6.14
C PHE A 127 7.55 5.82 4.82
N PRO A 128 8.13 5.39 3.68
CA PRO A 128 7.94 6.09 2.40
C PRO A 128 6.48 6.17 1.97
N ILE A 129 5.71 5.10 2.14
CA ILE A 129 4.28 5.06 1.81
C ILE A 129 3.50 5.97 2.75
N ARG A 130 3.74 5.88 4.07
CA ARG A 130 3.14 6.77 5.07
C ARG A 130 3.43 8.24 4.77
N TYR A 131 4.67 8.57 4.37
CA TYR A 131 5.06 9.93 3.98
C TYR A 131 4.22 10.45 2.82
N ILE A 132 4.01 9.65 1.79
CA ILE A 132 3.22 10.00 0.61
C ILE A 132 1.74 10.16 0.99
N THR A 133 1.18 9.20 1.71
CA THR A 133 -0.21 9.22 2.20
C THR A 133 -0.47 10.46 3.05
N ALA A 134 0.44 10.79 3.97
CA ALA A 134 0.32 11.96 4.83
C ALA A 134 0.29 13.27 4.05
N LEU A 135 1.15 13.42 3.04
CA LEU A 135 1.30 14.66 2.28
C LEU A 135 0.39 14.78 1.06
N SER A 136 -0.36 13.75 0.70
CA SER A 136 -1.36 13.85 -0.36
C SER A 136 -2.51 14.79 0.04
N PRO A 137 -2.99 15.69 -0.83
CA PRO A 137 -4.16 16.52 -0.60
C PRO A 137 -5.49 15.80 -0.88
N ALA A 138 -5.47 14.47 -1.06
CA ALA A 138 -6.65 13.67 -1.39
C ALA A 138 -7.83 14.00 -0.47
N THR A 139 -9.03 14.13 -1.04
CA THR A 139 -10.26 14.47 -0.31
C THR A 139 -10.60 13.41 0.73
N PHE A 140 -10.46 12.13 0.38
CA PHE A 140 -10.66 11.01 1.29
C PHE A 140 -9.53 10.00 1.17
N LYS A 141 -9.06 9.48 2.29
CA LYS A 141 -7.94 8.51 2.36
C LYS A 141 -8.38 7.26 3.09
N ALA A 142 -8.24 6.12 2.44
CA ALA A 142 -8.62 4.82 3.00
C ALA A 142 -7.46 3.82 2.94
N GLY A 143 -7.44 2.85 3.86
CA GLY A 143 -6.41 1.81 3.85
C GLY A 143 -6.53 0.83 5.01
N ARG A 144 -5.45 0.06 5.22
CA ARG A 144 -5.33 -0.86 6.34
C ARG A 144 -5.15 -0.09 7.65
N TYR A 145 -5.78 -0.59 8.72
CA TYR A 145 -5.55 -0.06 10.05
C TYR A 145 -4.10 -0.28 10.50
N SER A 146 -3.52 0.78 11.01
CA SER A 146 -2.27 0.77 11.77
C SER A 146 -2.36 1.78 12.92
N PRO A 147 -1.97 1.42 14.15
CA PRO A 147 -2.02 2.34 15.28
C PRO A 147 -1.16 3.59 15.08
N ASP A 148 -0.14 3.51 14.24
CA ASP A 148 0.79 4.61 13.95
C ASP A 148 0.38 5.47 12.75
N ASP A 149 -0.65 5.07 11.98
CA ASP A 149 -1.10 5.80 10.79
C ASP A 149 -2.32 6.67 11.09
N ILE A 150 -2.06 7.90 11.47
CA ILE A 150 -3.08 8.92 11.77
C ILE A 150 -3.51 9.73 10.52
N TYR A 151 -3.04 9.36 9.34
CA TYR A 151 -3.24 10.14 8.11
C TYR A 151 -4.33 9.57 7.21
N LEU A 152 -4.89 8.42 7.56
CA LEU A 152 -6.06 7.83 6.91
C LEU A 152 -7.36 8.28 7.58
N ASP A 153 -8.41 8.48 6.78
CA ASP A 153 -9.75 8.86 7.26
C ASP A 153 -10.63 7.65 7.52
N PHE A 154 -10.35 6.56 6.79
CA PHE A 154 -11.07 5.29 6.90
C PHE A 154 -10.08 4.12 6.90
N MET A 155 -10.24 3.20 7.83
CA MET A 155 -9.31 2.09 7.99
C MET A 155 -10.02 0.76 8.21
N ILE A 156 -9.48 -0.30 7.63
CA ILE A 156 -9.92 -1.68 7.84
C ILE A 156 -8.87 -2.43 8.65
N ASP A 157 -9.29 -3.01 9.76
CA ASP A 157 -8.45 -3.93 10.55
C ASP A 157 -8.51 -5.33 9.95
N ILE A 158 -7.35 -5.85 9.57
CA ILE A 158 -7.18 -7.17 8.96
C ILE A 158 -6.43 -8.16 9.88
N GLU A 159 -6.13 -7.79 11.13
CA GLU A 159 -5.29 -8.61 12.00
C GLU A 159 -5.97 -9.94 12.40
N LYS A 160 -7.27 -9.94 12.57
CA LYS A 160 -8.02 -11.18 12.86
C LYS A 160 -7.96 -12.16 11.69
N GLU A 161 -8.15 -11.65 10.48
CA GLU A 161 -8.07 -12.43 9.25
C GLU A 161 -6.66 -12.97 9.03
N LYS A 162 -5.63 -12.17 9.28
CA LYS A 162 -4.24 -12.63 9.24
C LYS A 162 -4.00 -13.80 10.20
N GLN A 163 -4.49 -13.72 11.42
CA GLN A 163 -4.36 -14.81 12.40
C GLN A 163 -5.11 -16.05 11.96
N THR A 164 -6.34 -15.90 11.47
CA THR A 164 -7.15 -17.02 10.98
C THR A 164 -6.49 -17.71 9.79
N MET A 165 -5.97 -16.94 8.82
CA MET A 165 -5.26 -17.46 7.66
C MET A 165 -3.98 -18.22 8.06
N ARG A 166 -3.20 -17.67 9.00
CA ARG A 166 -2.01 -18.34 9.53
C ARG A 166 -2.31 -19.64 10.27
N ASN A 167 -3.40 -19.67 11.02
CA ASN A 167 -3.80 -20.88 11.74
C ASN A 167 -4.28 -21.96 10.76
N LEU A 168 -5.13 -21.61 9.80
CA LEU A 168 -5.60 -22.52 8.76
C LEU A 168 -4.43 -23.09 7.94
N HIS A 169 -3.47 -22.23 7.60
CA HIS A 169 -2.28 -22.65 6.88
C HIS A 169 -1.44 -23.66 7.68
N LYS A 170 -1.24 -23.40 8.99
CA LYS A 170 -0.55 -24.35 9.87
C LYS A 170 -1.25 -25.70 9.96
N GLU A 171 -2.58 -25.73 10.03
CA GLU A 171 -3.36 -26.97 10.05
C GLU A 171 -3.16 -27.76 8.75
N ILE A 172 -3.21 -27.10 7.59
CA ILE A 172 -2.98 -27.74 6.29
C ILE A 172 -1.55 -28.31 6.20
N MET A 173 -0.56 -27.62 6.75
CA MET A 173 0.84 -28.06 6.72
C MET A 173 1.12 -29.22 7.66
N VAL A 174 0.46 -29.31 8.80
CA VAL A 174 0.57 -30.46 9.72
C VAL A 174 0.11 -31.73 9.04
N ASP A 175 -0.89 -31.65 8.17
CA ASP A 175 -1.37 -32.82 7.39
C ASP A 175 -0.47 -33.18 6.19
N ALA A 176 0.38 -32.23 5.74
CA ALA A 176 1.27 -32.38 4.58
C ALA A 176 2.69 -32.87 4.91
N ASP A 177 3.03 -33.14 6.17
CA ASP A 177 4.38 -33.41 6.69
C ASP A 177 4.99 -34.77 6.25
N GLN A 178 4.72 -35.18 5.00
CA GLN A 178 5.45 -36.27 4.33
C GLN A 178 5.90 -35.84 2.94
N LYS A 179 7.16 -35.41 2.81
CA LYS A 179 7.94 -35.18 1.57
C LYS A 179 7.96 -33.72 1.07
N THR A 180 9.05 -33.05 1.38
CA THR A 180 9.73 -32.25 0.32
C THR A 180 11.11 -31.75 0.76
N GLU A 181 12.09 -31.87 -0.14
CA GLU A 181 13.49 -31.46 0.05
C GLU A 181 13.75 -29.96 -0.17
N ASN A 182 12.72 -29.12 -0.39
CA ASN A 182 12.89 -27.71 -0.79
C ASN A 182 12.14 -26.72 0.11
N LYS A 183 12.56 -26.62 1.36
CA LYS A 183 11.96 -25.68 2.35
C LYS A 183 11.96 -24.20 1.93
N GLU A 184 12.91 -23.76 1.11
CA GLU A 184 12.95 -22.37 0.64
C GLU A 184 11.86 -22.05 -0.40
N ILE A 185 11.58 -22.99 -1.32
CA ILE A 185 10.52 -22.83 -2.32
C ILE A 185 9.14 -22.88 -1.66
N GLU A 186 8.95 -23.73 -0.67
CA GLU A 186 7.72 -23.81 0.10
C GLU A 186 7.45 -22.52 0.86
N ALA A 187 8.45 -22.00 1.57
CA ALA A 187 8.33 -20.73 2.32
C ALA A 187 8.01 -19.52 1.41
N ASP A 188 8.57 -19.48 0.21
CA ASP A 188 8.28 -18.40 -0.75
C ASP A 188 6.87 -18.53 -1.34
N LEU A 189 6.43 -19.75 -1.62
CA LEU A 189 5.07 -20.04 -2.09
C LEU A 189 4.02 -19.71 -1.02
N GLU A 190 4.29 -20.06 0.23
CA GLU A 190 3.46 -19.74 1.39
C GLU A 190 3.30 -18.24 1.55
N LYS A 191 4.40 -17.50 1.56
CA LYS A 191 4.40 -16.05 1.69
C LYS A 191 3.63 -15.38 0.55
N LYS A 192 3.78 -15.88 -0.67
CA LYS A 192 3.05 -15.40 -1.84
C LYS A 192 1.54 -15.61 -1.68
N THR A 193 1.13 -16.79 -1.24
CA THR A 193 -0.28 -17.13 -1.01
C THR A 193 -0.87 -16.29 0.13
N GLU A 194 -0.15 -16.11 1.23
CA GLU A 194 -0.58 -15.27 2.36
C GLU A 194 -0.76 -13.81 1.92
N THR A 195 0.20 -13.27 1.16
CA THR A 195 0.12 -11.90 0.61
C THR A 195 -1.09 -11.74 -0.30
N GLU A 196 -1.34 -12.70 -1.19
CA GLU A 196 -2.49 -12.70 -2.10
C GLU A 196 -3.82 -12.68 -1.36
N LEU A 197 -3.99 -13.54 -0.38
CA LEU A 197 -5.22 -13.63 0.42
C LEU A 197 -5.46 -12.36 1.23
N GLN A 198 -4.45 -11.85 1.93
CA GLN A 198 -4.56 -10.64 2.75
C GLN A 198 -4.87 -9.40 1.91
N LEU A 199 -4.19 -9.23 0.77
CA LEU A 199 -4.39 -8.09 -0.11
C LEU A 199 -5.77 -8.14 -0.76
N SER A 200 -6.20 -9.30 -1.23
CA SER A 200 -7.54 -9.50 -1.80
C SER A 200 -8.64 -9.25 -0.77
N PHE A 201 -8.45 -9.71 0.47
CA PHE A 201 -9.37 -9.44 1.56
C PHE A 201 -9.47 -7.93 1.85
N LEU A 202 -8.34 -7.25 2.02
CA LEU A 202 -8.30 -5.80 2.26
C LEU A 202 -9.00 -5.02 1.15
N ILE A 203 -8.74 -5.36 -0.11
CA ILE A 203 -9.38 -4.73 -1.27
C ILE A 203 -10.89 -4.93 -1.22
N ASN A 204 -11.35 -6.17 -1.06
CA ASN A 204 -12.79 -6.49 -1.03
C ASN A 204 -13.52 -5.74 0.10
N GLN A 205 -12.93 -5.68 1.29
CA GLN A 205 -13.49 -4.94 2.42
C GLN A 205 -13.54 -3.43 2.14
N LEU A 206 -12.44 -2.86 1.63
CA LEU A 206 -12.39 -1.43 1.29
C LEU A 206 -13.43 -1.09 0.22
N LEU A 207 -13.50 -1.84 -0.88
CA LEU A 207 -14.47 -1.61 -1.94
C LEU A 207 -15.91 -1.72 -1.43
N HIS A 208 -16.20 -2.74 -0.62
CA HIS A 208 -17.52 -2.92 -0.01
C HIS A 208 -17.92 -1.68 0.82
N TYR A 209 -17.11 -1.33 1.81
CA TYR A 209 -17.45 -0.21 2.70
C TYR A 209 -17.45 1.13 1.98
N LEU A 210 -16.47 1.40 1.11
CA LEU A 210 -16.43 2.64 0.32
C LEU A 210 -17.64 2.77 -0.62
N SER A 211 -18.27 1.66 -1.02
CA SER A 211 -19.47 1.68 -1.88
C SER A 211 -20.75 2.04 -1.14
N ILE A 212 -20.80 1.90 0.18
CA ILE A 212 -21.98 2.16 1.01
C ILE A 212 -21.86 3.44 1.85
N LEU A 213 -20.69 4.09 1.88
CA LEU A 213 -20.51 5.37 2.56
C LEU A 213 -21.43 6.42 1.94
N LYS A 214 -22.08 7.19 2.79
CA LYS A 214 -22.92 8.34 2.40
C LYS A 214 -22.18 9.63 2.73
N LYS A 215 -22.27 10.60 1.83
CA LYS A 215 -21.82 11.98 2.08
C LYS A 215 -22.61 12.63 3.17
#